data_e52c76389dac51e9adc670d8e6fa6894
#
_entry.id   e52c76389dac51e9adc670d8e6fa6894
#
_cell.length_a   1.000
_cell.length_b   1.000
_cell.length_c   1.000
_cell.angle_alpha   90.00
_cell.angle_beta   90.00
_cell.angle_gamma   90.00
#
_symmetry.space_group_name_H-M   'P 1'
#
loop_
_entity.id
_entity.type
_entity.pdbx_description
1 polymer ?
#
loop_
_entity_poly.entity_id
_entity_poly.type
_entity_poly.pdbx_seq_one_letter_code
_entity_poly.pdbx_strand_id
1 'polypeptide(L)'
;LVLAGLMILSILWTTIRNTTHDKTYAKQQKEELVSRDSKKVLCGDIIDTNGTVIASAKKDGNGQKIQYEDPYAYTLFVGLTEGMDSPETYGLYELYQDELYSTVKDEEKGATIQMSIDSSLQKYAYNLLKKQNKRGSAIIMDAKTGAVKACAFTPSVNGNNLSSTWKEDLQNSGGFIKPLRNPAVPGSIYKITTSVGILEEGLENEAVKDEGSVKIGNTTLSNSGGAAHGKISLPQGFLSSSNVYFGTMGEKYLKQEKLENLADRFLIGKNLRLDFGTVSSTFYTNNKKTKFTDIQNAWTAIGQNQVQLTIVNAAMIAQTIANDGIMMKPYAVRSIYHGSGQDKTYEMKTKPQEYKKVTEKAVTDKLRQIMKSTGEHYTKQLTGKNTIKAG
;
A
#
# COMPACT_ATOMS: atom_id res chain seq x y z
N LEU A 1 12.61 -45.93 13.62
CA LEU A 1 13.89 -45.24 13.42
C LEU A 1 14.32 -45.24 11.94
N VAL A 2 14.23 -46.35 11.20
CA VAL A 2 14.61 -46.45 9.77
C VAL A 2 13.75 -45.57 8.87
N LEU A 3 12.43 -45.55 9.07
CA LEU A 3 11.48 -44.70 8.29
C LEU A 3 11.71 -43.19 8.50
N ALA A 4 12.04 -42.79 9.76
CA ALA A 4 12.35 -41.41 10.05
C ALA A 4 13.69 -40.97 9.41
N GLY A 5 14.68 -41.86 9.36
CA GLY A 5 15.95 -41.60 8.69
C GLY A 5 15.78 -41.48 7.17
N LEU A 6 14.92 -42.26 6.53
CA LEU A 6 14.62 -42.18 5.09
C LEU A 6 13.85 -40.90 4.74
N MET A 7 12.93 -40.41 5.61
CA MET A 7 12.25 -39.14 5.43
C MET A 7 13.22 -37.95 5.54
N ILE A 8 14.11 -37.95 6.51
CA ILE A 8 15.13 -36.88 6.66
C ILE A 8 16.08 -36.87 5.46
N LEU A 9 16.53 -38.02 4.97
CA LEU A 9 17.36 -38.11 3.79
C LEU A 9 16.62 -37.65 2.52
N SER A 10 15.33 -37.95 2.36
CA SER A 10 14.49 -37.47 1.27
C SER A 10 14.30 -35.95 1.29
N ILE A 11 14.09 -35.36 2.45
CA ILE A 11 13.95 -33.91 2.64
C ILE A 11 15.29 -33.20 2.36
N LEU A 12 16.40 -33.75 2.88
CA LEU A 12 17.74 -33.23 2.59
C LEU A 12 18.07 -33.32 1.08
N TRP A 13 17.74 -34.42 0.44
CA TRP A 13 18.00 -34.61 -1.00
C TRP A 13 17.16 -33.67 -1.87
N THR A 14 15.87 -33.48 -1.55
CA THR A 14 15.00 -32.49 -2.25
C THR A 14 15.46 -31.06 -2.00
N THR A 15 15.89 -30.73 -0.80
CA THR A 15 16.41 -29.38 -0.49
C THR A 15 17.73 -29.11 -1.22
N ILE A 16 18.65 -30.08 -1.23
CA ILE A 16 19.93 -29.97 -1.96
C ILE A 16 19.68 -29.92 -3.48
N ARG A 17 18.77 -30.73 -4.02
CA ARG A 17 18.41 -30.72 -5.42
C ARG A 17 17.79 -29.40 -5.85
N ASN A 18 16.87 -28.83 -5.08
CA ASN A 18 16.26 -27.54 -5.38
C ASN A 18 17.28 -26.40 -5.29
N THR A 19 18.16 -26.39 -4.28
CA THR A 19 19.22 -25.36 -4.17
C THR A 19 20.29 -25.49 -5.23
N THR A 20 20.61 -26.70 -5.72
CA THR A 20 21.55 -26.88 -6.84
C THR A 20 20.89 -26.56 -8.18
N HIS A 21 19.60 -26.86 -8.37
CA HIS A 21 18.85 -26.50 -9.57
C HIS A 21 18.72 -25.00 -9.70
N ASP A 22 18.37 -24.30 -8.60
CA ASP A 22 18.30 -22.83 -8.55
C ASP A 22 19.67 -22.18 -8.82
N LYS A 23 20.75 -22.75 -8.27
CA LYS A 23 22.12 -22.27 -8.53
C LYS A 23 22.57 -22.53 -9.98
N THR A 24 22.13 -23.60 -10.60
CA THR A 24 22.48 -23.93 -11.99
C THR A 24 21.69 -23.06 -12.96
N TYR A 25 20.40 -22.80 -12.68
CA TYR A 25 19.57 -21.87 -13.44
C TYR A 25 20.08 -20.44 -13.32
N ALA A 26 20.40 -19.99 -12.09
CA ALA A 26 21.01 -18.69 -11.85
C ALA A 26 22.39 -18.54 -12.50
N LYS A 27 23.15 -19.63 -12.65
CA LYS A 27 24.46 -19.62 -13.31
C LYS A 27 24.30 -19.58 -14.83
N GLN A 28 23.36 -20.32 -15.41
CA GLN A 28 23.05 -20.26 -16.84
C GLN A 28 22.48 -18.91 -17.26
N GLN A 29 21.57 -18.29 -16.45
CA GLN A 29 21.12 -16.93 -16.68
C GLN A 29 22.26 -15.90 -16.54
N LYS A 30 23.21 -16.10 -15.59
CA LYS A 30 24.40 -15.24 -15.47
C LYS A 30 25.33 -15.29 -16.65
N GLU A 31 25.45 -16.44 -17.35
CA GLU A 31 26.29 -16.60 -18.52
C GLU A 31 25.70 -15.95 -19.78
N GLU A 32 24.39 -15.70 -19.82
CA GLU A 32 23.69 -14.93 -20.86
C GLU A 32 23.75 -13.41 -20.62
N LEU A 33 24.05 -12.94 -19.39
CA LEU A 33 24.18 -11.52 -19.04
C LEU A 33 25.58 -11.01 -19.38
N VAL A 34 25.68 -10.17 -20.39
CA VAL A 34 26.98 -9.71 -20.97
C VAL A 34 27.58 -8.55 -20.18
N SER A 35 26.80 -7.69 -19.51
CA SER A 35 27.34 -6.56 -18.77
C SER A 35 26.42 -6.13 -17.60
N ARG A 36 27.04 -5.78 -16.47
CA ARG A 36 26.39 -5.18 -15.29
C ARG A 36 27.03 -3.84 -14.92
N ASP A 37 27.76 -3.23 -15.83
CA ASP A 37 28.46 -1.98 -15.57
C ASP A 37 27.52 -0.81 -15.83
N SER A 38 26.99 -0.20 -14.75
CA SER A 38 26.10 0.95 -14.81
C SER A 38 26.69 2.19 -15.54
N LYS A 39 28.00 2.21 -15.76
CA LYS A 39 28.67 3.26 -16.56
C LYS A 39 28.63 2.98 -18.05
N LYS A 40 28.46 1.73 -18.46
CA LYS A 40 28.49 1.30 -19.87
C LYS A 40 27.11 0.99 -20.41
N VAL A 41 26.18 0.53 -19.56
CA VAL A 41 24.83 0.14 -19.91
C VAL A 41 23.87 1.27 -19.61
N LEU A 42 23.02 1.65 -20.57
CA LEU A 42 21.91 2.55 -20.29
C LEU A 42 20.90 1.86 -19.37
N CYS A 43 20.42 2.58 -18.39
CA CYS A 43 19.35 2.11 -17.50
C CYS A 43 18.13 1.71 -18.33
N GLY A 44 17.53 0.57 -18.00
CA GLY A 44 16.30 0.08 -18.60
C GLY A 44 15.13 1.04 -18.47
N ASP A 45 14.12 0.88 -19.32
CA ASP A 45 12.93 1.69 -19.29
C ASP A 45 11.97 1.23 -18.18
N ILE A 46 11.28 2.19 -17.58
CA ILE A 46 10.13 1.94 -16.74
C ILE A 46 8.90 2.40 -17.54
N ILE A 47 7.97 1.48 -17.77
CA ILE A 47 6.76 1.72 -18.58
C ILE A 47 5.50 1.39 -17.78
N ASP A 48 4.38 1.95 -18.18
CA ASP A 48 3.07 1.68 -17.60
C ASP A 48 2.47 0.34 -18.08
N THR A 49 1.27 0.03 -17.62
CA THR A 49 0.56 -1.21 -17.98
C THR A 49 0.24 -1.31 -19.48
N ASN A 50 0.20 -0.19 -20.19
CA ASN A 50 -0.12 -0.09 -21.62
C ASN A 50 1.12 0.06 -22.51
N GLY A 51 2.32 0.10 -21.92
CA GLY A 51 3.59 0.30 -22.63
C GLY A 51 4.00 1.78 -22.80
N THR A 52 3.28 2.71 -22.17
CA THR A 52 3.66 4.13 -22.16
C THR A 52 4.90 4.31 -21.28
N VAL A 53 5.91 5.01 -21.79
CA VAL A 53 7.14 5.29 -21.03
C VAL A 53 6.81 6.20 -19.84
N ILE A 54 7.20 5.76 -18.65
CA ILE A 54 7.16 6.53 -17.39
C ILE A 54 8.50 7.22 -17.17
N ALA A 55 9.58 6.45 -17.31
CA ALA A 55 10.95 6.93 -17.15
C ALA A 55 11.88 6.20 -18.10
N SER A 56 12.87 6.91 -18.67
CA SER A 56 13.81 6.37 -19.65
C SER A 56 15.18 7.04 -19.52
N ALA A 57 16.24 6.26 -19.67
CA ALA A 57 17.60 6.76 -19.73
C ALA A 57 17.95 7.32 -21.11
N LYS A 58 18.68 8.44 -21.13
CA LYS A 58 19.32 9.01 -22.32
C LYS A 58 20.81 9.21 -22.06
N LYS A 59 21.65 9.03 -23.09
CA LYS A 59 23.08 9.37 -23.00
C LYS A 59 23.23 10.86 -22.72
N ASP A 60 24.12 11.20 -21.78
CA ASP A 60 24.45 12.58 -21.40
C ASP A 60 25.96 12.69 -21.17
N GLY A 61 26.68 13.21 -22.19
CA GLY A 61 28.12 13.19 -22.18
C GLY A 61 28.68 11.78 -22.06
N ASN A 62 29.55 11.57 -21.06
CA ASN A 62 30.12 10.25 -20.73
C ASN A 62 29.23 9.44 -19.75
N GLY A 63 28.05 9.93 -19.41
CA GLY A 63 27.10 9.30 -18.50
C GLY A 63 25.72 9.12 -19.12
N GLN A 64 24.74 9.05 -18.26
CA GLN A 64 23.34 8.94 -18.66
C GLN A 64 22.47 9.80 -17.73
N LYS A 65 21.35 10.27 -18.24
CA LYS A 65 20.35 10.99 -17.50
C LYS A 65 19.00 10.26 -17.62
N ILE A 66 18.38 9.99 -16.47
CA ILE A 66 17.02 9.44 -16.42
C ILE A 66 16.03 10.60 -16.51
N GLN A 67 15.02 10.45 -17.36
CA GLN A 67 13.94 11.41 -17.52
C GLN A 67 12.59 10.77 -17.33
N TYR A 68 11.76 11.37 -16.49
CA TYR A 68 10.35 11.08 -16.35
C TYR A 68 9.51 11.86 -17.36
N GLU A 69 8.47 11.20 -17.87
CA GLU A 69 7.43 11.84 -18.70
C GLU A 69 6.65 12.91 -17.90
N ASP A 70 6.29 12.59 -16.64
CA ASP A 70 5.67 13.51 -15.68
C ASP A 70 6.38 13.38 -14.33
N PRO A 71 7.46 14.16 -14.11
CA PRO A 71 8.32 13.95 -12.96
C PRO A 71 7.60 14.12 -11.61
N TYR A 72 6.69 15.07 -11.50
CA TYR A 72 5.97 15.28 -10.24
C TYR A 72 4.99 14.13 -9.91
N ALA A 73 4.39 13.52 -10.93
CA ALA A 73 3.44 12.43 -10.71
C ALA A 73 4.12 11.11 -10.33
N TYR A 74 5.38 10.89 -10.74
CA TYR A 74 6.02 9.58 -10.63
C TYR A 74 7.19 9.51 -9.65
N THR A 75 7.96 10.58 -9.47
CA THR A 75 9.26 10.53 -8.78
C THR A 75 9.19 9.90 -7.39
N LEU A 76 8.21 10.27 -6.57
CA LEU A 76 8.11 9.76 -5.20
C LEU A 76 7.62 8.30 -5.10
N PHE A 77 7.03 7.78 -6.16
CA PHE A 77 6.59 6.39 -6.21
C PHE A 77 7.61 5.48 -6.91
N VAL A 78 8.07 5.86 -8.08
CA VAL A 78 9.03 5.08 -8.88
C VAL A 78 10.43 5.13 -8.28
N GLY A 79 10.86 6.30 -7.80
CA GLY A 79 12.15 6.45 -7.12
C GLY A 79 13.10 7.40 -7.83
N LEU A 80 14.34 7.39 -7.38
CA LEU A 80 15.46 8.17 -7.91
C LEU A 80 16.70 7.30 -8.00
N THR A 81 17.62 7.63 -8.90
CA THR A 81 18.93 7.02 -9.04
C THR A 81 19.98 8.08 -9.35
N GLU A 82 21.27 7.74 -9.28
CA GLU A 82 22.39 8.63 -9.58
C GLU A 82 22.28 9.35 -10.94
N GLY A 83 21.71 8.65 -11.96
CA GLY A 83 21.44 9.26 -13.26
C GLY A 83 20.36 10.35 -13.28
N MET A 84 19.87 10.78 -12.10
CA MET A 84 18.89 11.84 -11.90
C MET A 84 19.44 12.99 -11.02
N ASP A 85 20.76 13.18 -11.00
CA ASP A 85 21.45 14.17 -10.16
C ASP A 85 21.15 13.98 -8.64
N SER A 86 20.93 12.74 -8.23
CA SER A 86 20.66 12.37 -6.83
C SER A 86 21.78 11.49 -6.28
N PRO A 87 22.34 11.82 -5.10
CA PRO A 87 23.29 10.94 -4.42
C PRO A 87 22.63 9.71 -3.81
N GLU A 88 21.31 9.62 -3.84
CA GLU A 88 20.55 8.50 -3.29
C GLU A 88 19.78 7.76 -4.37
N THR A 89 19.91 6.44 -4.35
CA THR A 89 19.05 5.54 -5.11
C THR A 89 17.95 5.01 -4.18
N TYR A 90 16.70 5.07 -4.60
CA TYR A 90 15.57 4.45 -3.89
C TYR A 90 14.43 4.07 -4.83
N GLY A 91 13.42 3.38 -4.29
CA GLY A 91 12.26 2.92 -5.06
C GLY A 91 12.61 1.76 -5.99
N LEU A 92 12.06 1.75 -7.19
CA LEU A 92 12.33 0.68 -8.16
C LEU A 92 13.79 0.64 -8.59
N TYR A 93 14.47 1.78 -8.65
CA TYR A 93 15.89 1.83 -8.98
C TYR A 93 16.79 1.17 -7.93
N GLU A 94 16.39 1.21 -6.64
CA GLU A 94 17.08 0.47 -5.57
C GLU A 94 16.75 -1.03 -5.62
N LEU A 95 15.49 -1.36 -5.87
CA LEU A 95 15.01 -2.73 -5.80
C LEU A 95 15.42 -3.59 -6.99
N TYR A 96 15.55 -2.99 -8.17
CA TYR A 96 15.78 -3.64 -9.44
C TYR A 96 17.04 -3.11 -10.15
N GLN A 97 18.04 -2.69 -9.37
CA GLN A 97 19.28 -2.17 -9.92
C GLN A 97 19.99 -3.19 -10.83
N ASP A 98 20.00 -4.46 -10.43
CA ASP A 98 20.64 -5.53 -11.19
C ASP A 98 19.97 -5.71 -12.55
N GLU A 99 18.65 -5.71 -12.61
CA GLU A 99 17.88 -5.88 -13.83
C GLU A 99 17.95 -4.64 -14.74
N LEU A 100 17.80 -3.45 -14.13
CA LEU A 100 17.84 -2.19 -14.88
C LEU A 100 19.18 -1.87 -15.54
N TYR A 101 20.27 -2.47 -15.07
CA TYR A 101 21.61 -2.28 -15.63
C TYR A 101 22.23 -3.58 -16.17
N SER A 102 21.45 -4.65 -16.30
CA SER A 102 21.88 -5.88 -16.99
C SER A 102 21.46 -5.84 -18.46
N THR A 103 22.30 -6.39 -19.34
CA THR A 103 21.97 -6.55 -20.75
C THR A 103 22.11 -8.00 -21.16
N VAL A 104 21.32 -8.44 -22.12
CA VAL A 104 21.58 -9.62 -22.89
C VAL A 104 22.45 -9.27 -24.11
N LYS A 105 22.94 -10.26 -24.84
CA LYS A 105 23.81 -10.07 -26.01
C LYS A 105 23.18 -9.08 -27.00
N ASP A 106 23.98 -8.14 -27.48
CA ASP A 106 23.61 -7.12 -28.46
C ASP A 106 22.63 -6.02 -28.00
N GLU A 107 22.35 -5.93 -26.70
CA GLU A 107 21.57 -4.84 -26.13
C GLU A 107 22.49 -3.75 -25.53
N GLU A 108 22.13 -2.47 -25.75
CA GLU A 108 22.79 -1.31 -25.12
C GLU A 108 22.10 -0.86 -23.84
N LYS A 109 20.90 -1.38 -23.55
CA LYS A 109 20.01 -0.94 -22.49
C LYS A 109 19.59 -2.10 -21.61
N GLY A 110 19.49 -1.86 -20.30
CA GLY A 110 19.07 -2.87 -19.35
C GLY A 110 17.59 -3.25 -19.50
N ALA A 111 17.14 -4.20 -18.67
CA ALA A 111 15.79 -4.74 -18.74
C ALA A 111 14.71 -3.67 -18.58
N THR A 112 13.62 -3.83 -19.28
CA THR A 112 12.42 -2.99 -19.13
C THR A 112 11.57 -3.48 -17.96
N ILE A 113 11.19 -2.56 -17.04
CA ILE A 113 10.22 -2.82 -15.99
C ILE A 113 8.85 -2.34 -16.46
N GLN A 114 7.92 -3.26 -16.66
CA GLN A 114 6.52 -2.90 -16.90
C GLN A 114 5.76 -2.88 -15.59
N MET A 115 5.21 -1.71 -15.25
CA MET A 115 4.40 -1.51 -14.06
C MET A 115 2.93 -1.89 -14.29
N SER A 116 2.19 -2.10 -13.20
CA SER A 116 0.73 -2.22 -13.21
C SER A 116 0.02 -0.87 -13.23
N ILE A 117 0.76 0.22 -13.09
CA ILE A 117 0.29 1.61 -13.11
C ILE A 117 -0.40 1.93 -14.45
N ASP A 118 -1.52 2.62 -14.39
CA ASP A 118 -2.15 3.30 -15.51
C ASP A 118 -1.75 4.78 -15.47
N SER A 119 -1.06 5.24 -16.49
CA SER A 119 -0.53 6.61 -16.55
C SER A 119 -1.62 7.68 -16.49
N SER A 120 -2.78 7.40 -17.06
CA SER A 120 -3.92 8.33 -17.04
C SER A 120 -4.46 8.49 -15.63
N LEU A 121 -4.66 7.37 -14.92
CA LEU A 121 -5.11 7.38 -13.52
C LEU A 121 -4.06 8.01 -12.60
N GLN A 122 -2.77 7.73 -12.81
CA GLN A 122 -1.68 8.29 -12.02
C GLN A 122 -1.64 9.82 -12.11
N LYS A 123 -1.62 10.36 -13.34
CA LYS A 123 -1.61 11.80 -13.59
C LYS A 123 -2.90 12.46 -13.08
N TYR A 124 -4.04 11.82 -13.27
CA TYR A 124 -5.32 12.30 -12.74
C TYR A 124 -5.33 12.39 -11.21
N ALA A 125 -4.92 11.32 -10.53
CA ALA A 125 -4.83 11.29 -9.07
C ALA A 125 -3.87 12.35 -8.52
N TYR A 126 -2.68 12.49 -9.13
CA TYR A 126 -1.72 13.54 -8.77
C TYR A 126 -2.31 14.95 -8.93
N ASN A 127 -2.94 15.24 -10.08
CA ASN A 127 -3.52 16.55 -10.37
C ASN A 127 -4.67 16.91 -9.43
N LEU A 128 -5.50 15.93 -9.04
CA LEU A 128 -6.54 16.14 -8.02
C LEU A 128 -5.96 16.49 -6.66
N LEU A 129 -4.93 15.78 -6.21
CA LEU A 129 -4.24 16.08 -4.95
C LEU A 129 -3.58 17.47 -5.00
N LYS A 130 -2.86 17.77 -6.07
CA LYS A 130 -2.20 19.07 -6.27
C LYS A 130 -3.19 20.23 -6.21
N LYS A 131 -4.37 20.06 -6.84
CA LYS A 131 -5.44 21.07 -6.86
C LYS A 131 -5.95 21.42 -5.45
N GLN A 132 -5.88 20.47 -4.50
CA GLN A 132 -6.29 20.72 -3.11
C GLN A 132 -5.30 21.61 -2.35
N ASN A 133 -4.09 21.80 -2.87
CA ASN A 133 -3.00 22.56 -2.22
C ASN A 133 -2.77 22.11 -0.77
N LYS A 134 -2.85 20.80 -0.53
CA LYS A 134 -2.66 20.17 0.78
C LYS A 134 -1.72 18.99 0.67
N ARG A 135 -1.10 18.66 1.80
CA ARG A 135 -0.35 17.43 1.94
C ARG A 135 -1.32 16.23 1.89
N GLY A 136 -1.01 15.26 1.05
CA GLY A 136 -1.85 14.09 0.90
C GLY A 136 -1.27 13.01 0.02
N SER A 137 -1.93 11.88 -0.01
CA SER A 137 -1.63 10.76 -0.89
C SER A 137 -2.91 10.13 -1.41
N ALA A 138 -2.84 9.54 -2.60
CA ALA A 138 -3.91 8.77 -3.20
C ALA A 138 -3.35 7.48 -3.79
N ILE A 139 -4.03 6.37 -3.54
CA ILE A 139 -3.70 5.07 -4.12
C ILE A 139 -4.96 4.45 -4.72
N ILE A 140 -4.82 3.86 -5.88
CA ILE A 140 -5.86 3.09 -6.55
C ILE A 140 -5.33 1.68 -6.73
N MET A 141 -6.06 0.70 -6.22
CA MET A 141 -5.70 -0.72 -6.26
C MET A 141 -6.84 -1.53 -6.87
N ASP A 142 -6.50 -2.45 -7.76
CA ASP A 142 -7.46 -3.43 -8.28
C ASP A 142 -7.86 -4.40 -7.17
N ALA A 143 -9.15 -4.49 -6.91
CA ALA A 143 -9.67 -5.26 -5.79
C ALA A 143 -9.44 -6.77 -5.93
N LYS A 144 -9.47 -7.31 -7.15
CA LYS A 144 -9.37 -8.75 -7.41
C LYS A 144 -7.94 -9.24 -7.54
N THR A 145 -7.03 -8.38 -7.97
CA THR A 145 -5.65 -8.78 -8.26
C THR A 145 -4.62 -8.21 -7.30
N GLY A 146 -4.92 -7.12 -6.59
CA GLY A 146 -3.96 -6.37 -5.78
C GLY A 146 -3.03 -5.46 -6.59
N ALA A 147 -3.24 -5.34 -7.91
CA ALA A 147 -2.44 -4.48 -8.77
C ALA A 147 -2.61 -3.00 -8.40
N VAL A 148 -1.52 -2.29 -8.13
CA VAL A 148 -1.52 -0.85 -7.90
C VAL A 148 -1.66 -0.14 -9.25
N LYS A 149 -2.78 0.56 -9.45
CA LYS A 149 -3.10 1.28 -10.68
C LYS A 149 -2.64 2.73 -10.67
N ALA A 150 -2.59 3.34 -9.50
CA ALA A 150 -2.03 4.67 -9.27
C ALA A 150 -1.56 4.81 -7.82
N CYS A 151 -0.49 5.57 -7.60
CA CYS A 151 -0.01 5.92 -6.26
C CYS A 151 0.66 7.30 -6.32
N ALA A 152 -0.03 8.34 -5.89
CA ALA A 152 0.37 9.72 -6.00
C ALA A 152 0.54 10.38 -4.63
N PHE A 153 1.45 11.36 -4.55
CA PHE A 153 1.79 12.08 -3.33
C PHE A 153 1.89 13.58 -3.58
N THR A 154 1.46 14.38 -2.63
CA THR A 154 1.67 15.84 -2.60
C THR A 154 2.10 16.30 -1.21
N PRO A 155 3.06 17.24 -1.10
CA PRO A 155 3.91 17.76 -2.17
C PRO A 155 4.78 16.69 -2.82
N SER A 156 5.28 16.96 -4.01
CA SER A 156 6.18 16.10 -4.78
C SER A 156 7.34 16.88 -5.36
N VAL A 157 8.31 16.20 -5.94
CA VAL A 157 9.52 16.80 -6.51
C VAL A 157 9.64 16.55 -8.00
N ASN A 158 10.37 17.45 -8.69
CA ASN A 158 10.70 17.27 -10.09
C ASN A 158 11.98 16.43 -10.22
N GLY A 159 11.84 15.11 -10.42
CA GLY A 159 12.98 14.21 -10.58
C GLY A 159 13.86 14.50 -11.80
N ASN A 160 13.36 15.25 -12.79
CA ASN A 160 14.16 15.65 -13.95
C ASN A 160 15.06 16.85 -13.68
N ASN A 161 14.81 17.59 -12.59
CA ASN A 161 15.58 18.78 -12.21
C ASN A 161 15.51 18.98 -10.70
N LEU A 162 16.33 18.24 -9.97
CA LEU A 162 16.42 18.31 -8.52
C LEU A 162 17.34 19.45 -8.11
N SER A 163 16.91 20.28 -7.15
CA SER A 163 17.80 21.24 -6.49
C SER A 163 18.71 20.50 -5.50
N SER A 164 19.84 21.10 -5.12
CA SER A 164 20.71 20.56 -4.05
C SER A 164 19.98 20.43 -2.71
N THR A 165 18.93 21.23 -2.50
CA THR A 165 18.14 21.31 -1.26
C THR A 165 16.78 20.57 -1.36
N TRP A 166 16.55 19.80 -2.43
CA TRP A 166 15.23 19.21 -2.71
C TRP A 166 14.64 18.41 -1.55
N LYS A 167 15.46 17.75 -0.74
CA LYS A 167 14.99 16.98 0.42
C LYS A 167 14.45 17.89 1.50
N GLU A 168 15.19 18.95 1.82
CA GLU A 168 14.78 19.95 2.80
C GLU A 168 13.54 20.70 2.33
N ASP A 169 13.50 21.10 1.05
CA ASP A 169 12.36 21.78 0.45
C ASP A 169 11.10 20.91 0.51
N LEU A 170 11.23 19.61 0.19
CA LEU A 170 10.11 18.66 0.29
C LEU A 170 9.65 18.48 1.74
N GLN A 171 10.57 18.32 2.70
CA GLN A 171 10.24 18.17 4.12
C GLN A 171 9.63 19.43 4.71
N ASN A 172 10.17 20.60 4.38
CA ASN A 172 9.66 21.91 4.83
C ASN A 172 8.23 22.15 4.30
N SER A 173 7.91 21.66 3.10
CA SER A 173 6.54 21.67 2.58
C SER A 173 5.66 20.56 3.13
N GLY A 174 6.18 19.74 4.06
CA GLY A 174 5.47 18.66 4.73
C GLY A 174 5.41 17.35 3.96
N GLY A 175 6.19 17.19 2.88
CA GLY A 175 6.30 15.95 2.13
C GLY A 175 7.24 14.94 2.79
N PHE A 176 7.24 13.73 2.24
CA PHE A 176 8.10 12.64 2.68
C PHE A 176 8.95 12.14 1.53
N ILE A 177 10.27 12.01 1.75
CA ILE A 177 11.22 11.49 0.75
C ILE A 177 10.83 10.05 0.36
N LYS A 178 10.43 9.23 1.34
CA LYS A 178 10.00 7.82 1.16
C LYS A 178 8.58 7.63 1.70
N PRO A 179 7.54 8.16 1.02
CA PRO A 179 6.18 8.23 1.57
C PRO A 179 5.56 6.86 1.88
N LEU A 180 5.98 5.79 1.20
CA LEU A 180 5.52 4.43 1.48
C LEU A 180 5.99 3.88 2.83
N ARG A 181 7.04 4.46 3.42
CA ARG A 181 7.63 4.04 4.71
C ARG A 181 7.17 4.90 5.89
N ASN A 182 6.31 5.91 5.65
CA ASN A 182 5.88 6.85 6.68
C ASN A 182 4.41 6.62 7.04
N PRO A 183 4.13 5.84 8.10
CA PRO A 183 2.77 5.64 8.56
C PRO A 183 2.25 6.88 9.30
N ALA A 184 0.95 7.08 9.25
CA ALA A 184 0.24 8.14 9.94
C ALA A 184 -0.95 7.58 10.73
N VAL A 185 -1.44 8.34 11.70
CA VAL A 185 -2.65 8.02 12.45
C VAL A 185 -3.84 7.95 11.47
N PRO A 186 -4.50 6.80 11.31
CA PRO A 186 -5.53 6.62 10.29
C PRO A 186 -6.84 7.35 10.63
N GLY A 187 -7.13 7.57 11.90
CA GLY A 187 -8.40 8.12 12.33
C GLY A 187 -9.59 7.29 11.84
N SER A 188 -10.64 7.96 11.39
CA SER A 188 -11.92 7.29 11.04
C SER A 188 -11.85 6.27 9.91
N ILE A 189 -10.79 6.23 9.10
CA ILE A 189 -10.60 5.14 8.11
C ILE A 189 -10.50 3.78 8.82
N TYR A 190 -9.92 3.75 10.01
CA TYR A 190 -9.78 2.53 10.81
C TYR A 190 -11.11 1.93 11.26
N LYS A 191 -12.19 2.73 11.31
CA LYS A 191 -13.54 2.27 11.64
C LYS A 191 -14.06 1.19 10.69
N ILE A 192 -13.51 1.10 9.48
CA ILE A 192 -13.76 0.00 8.55
C ILE A 192 -13.32 -1.33 9.20
N THR A 193 -12.08 -1.36 9.73
CA THR A 193 -11.53 -2.54 10.43
C THR A 193 -12.35 -2.87 11.68
N THR A 194 -12.69 -1.87 12.48
CA THR A 194 -13.51 -2.03 13.68
C THR A 194 -14.91 -2.55 13.36
N SER A 195 -15.50 -2.10 12.24
CA SER A 195 -16.82 -2.57 11.78
C SER A 195 -16.81 -4.07 11.42
N VAL A 196 -15.69 -4.58 10.89
CA VAL A 196 -15.55 -6.03 10.68
C VAL A 196 -15.71 -6.77 11.99
N GLY A 197 -15.02 -6.34 13.06
CA GLY A 197 -15.16 -6.97 14.37
C GLY A 197 -16.57 -6.87 14.96
N ILE A 198 -17.22 -5.74 14.81
CA ILE A 198 -18.61 -5.56 15.27
C ILE A 198 -19.57 -6.51 14.55
N LEU A 199 -19.40 -6.67 13.22
CA LEU A 199 -20.22 -7.57 12.42
C LEU A 199 -19.97 -9.05 12.71
N GLU A 200 -18.72 -9.44 12.93
CA GLU A 200 -18.34 -10.82 13.28
C GLU A 200 -18.89 -11.23 14.65
N GLU A 201 -19.03 -10.30 15.57
CA GLU A 201 -19.64 -10.53 16.88
C GLU A 201 -21.19 -10.47 16.86
N GLY A 202 -21.81 -10.19 15.72
CA GLY A 202 -23.25 -10.05 15.58
C GLY A 202 -23.83 -8.82 16.28
N LEU A 203 -23.01 -7.78 16.46
CA LEU A 203 -23.33 -6.55 17.24
C LEU A 203 -23.76 -5.38 16.35
N GLU A 204 -24.10 -5.61 15.08
CA GLU A 204 -24.50 -4.54 14.16
C GLU A 204 -25.77 -3.75 14.61
N ASN A 205 -26.63 -4.38 15.40
CA ASN A 205 -27.84 -3.78 15.95
C ASN A 205 -27.67 -3.29 17.38
N GLU A 206 -26.48 -3.48 17.99
CA GLU A 206 -26.20 -2.99 19.32
C GLU A 206 -26.24 -1.46 19.31
N ALA A 207 -27.11 -0.90 20.14
CA ALA A 207 -27.42 0.51 20.13
C ALA A 207 -26.65 1.26 21.23
N VAL A 208 -25.95 2.31 20.86
CA VAL A 208 -25.25 3.22 21.76
C VAL A 208 -25.99 4.55 21.80
N LYS A 209 -26.17 5.12 23.00
CA LYS A 209 -26.67 6.48 23.18
C LYS A 209 -25.52 7.46 22.95
N ASP A 210 -25.54 8.13 21.81
CA ASP A 210 -24.54 9.12 21.40
C ASP A 210 -25.03 10.54 21.74
N GLU A 211 -24.54 11.06 22.85
CA GLU A 211 -24.82 12.43 23.34
C GLU A 211 -23.73 13.45 22.94
N GLY A 212 -22.90 13.10 21.92
CA GLY A 212 -21.78 13.93 21.44
C GLY A 212 -20.47 13.64 22.19
N SER A 213 -20.55 13.04 23.37
CA SER A 213 -19.40 12.59 24.15
C SER A 213 -19.76 11.42 25.06
N VAL A 214 -18.75 10.65 25.49
CA VAL A 214 -18.89 9.59 26.50
C VAL A 214 -17.69 9.61 27.44
N LYS A 215 -17.96 9.43 28.73
CA LYS A 215 -16.94 9.31 29.77
C LYS A 215 -16.49 7.85 29.88
N ILE A 216 -15.19 7.58 29.73
CA ILE A 216 -14.57 6.28 29.89
C ILE A 216 -13.47 6.42 30.94
N GLY A 217 -13.67 5.85 32.12
CA GLY A 217 -12.82 6.10 33.26
C GLY A 217 -12.81 7.60 33.62
N ASN A 218 -11.63 8.21 33.66
CA ASN A 218 -11.44 9.65 33.94
C ASN A 218 -11.31 10.50 32.66
N THR A 219 -11.49 9.91 31.47
CA THR A 219 -11.29 10.61 30.18
C THR A 219 -12.61 10.70 29.43
N THR A 220 -12.84 11.84 28.76
CA THR A 220 -13.99 12.04 27.87
C THR A 220 -13.57 11.82 26.42
N LEU A 221 -14.26 10.92 25.73
CA LEU A 221 -14.17 10.73 24.28
C LEU A 221 -15.31 11.49 23.60
N SER A 222 -15.01 12.35 22.64
CA SER A 222 -16.01 13.19 21.98
C SER A 222 -16.04 12.96 20.47
N ASN A 223 -17.23 13.20 19.89
CA ASN A 223 -17.38 13.32 18.45
C ASN A 223 -16.71 14.59 17.93
N SER A 224 -16.42 14.64 16.65
CA SER A 224 -15.94 15.86 16.00
C SER A 224 -16.99 16.97 16.16
N GLY A 225 -16.57 18.13 16.68
CA GLY A 225 -17.48 19.23 16.97
C GLY A 225 -18.52 18.97 18.07
N GLY A 226 -18.41 17.85 18.80
CA GLY A 226 -19.34 17.53 19.91
C GLY A 226 -20.76 17.16 19.45
N ALA A 227 -20.98 16.81 18.18
CA ALA A 227 -22.29 16.48 17.62
C ALA A 227 -22.91 15.24 18.30
N ALA A 228 -24.14 15.35 18.79
CA ALA A 228 -24.92 14.23 19.33
C ALA A 228 -25.76 13.58 18.21
N HIS A 229 -25.86 12.25 18.22
CA HIS A 229 -26.59 11.50 17.20
C HIS A 229 -27.76 10.67 17.79
N GLY A 230 -27.99 10.73 19.07
CA GLY A 230 -29.05 10.00 19.75
C GLY A 230 -28.75 8.51 19.91
N LYS A 231 -29.76 7.67 19.84
CA LYS A 231 -29.59 6.21 19.92
C LYS A 231 -29.29 5.65 18.53
N ILE A 232 -28.06 5.19 18.32
CA ILE A 232 -27.55 4.75 17.01
C ILE A 232 -26.94 3.35 17.07
N SER A 233 -27.02 2.63 15.97
CA SER A 233 -26.37 1.33 15.75
C SER A 233 -25.26 1.46 14.68
N LEU A 234 -24.66 0.35 14.24
CA LEU A 234 -23.51 0.38 13.32
C LEU A 234 -23.76 1.22 12.05
N PRO A 235 -24.88 1.08 11.30
CA PRO A 235 -25.06 1.87 10.08
C PRO A 235 -25.06 3.37 10.32
N GLN A 236 -25.76 3.84 11.36
CA GLN A 236 -25.81 5.27 11.69
C GLN A 236 -24.47 5.76 12.29
N GLY A 237 -23.83 4.95 13.13
CA GLY A 237 -22.51 5.23 13.70
C GLY A 237 -21.44 5.36 12.61
N PHE A 238 -21.52 4.52 11.57
CA PHE A 238 -20.62 4.58 10.41
C PHE A 238 -20.89 5.82 9.55
N LEU A 239 -22.16 6.09 9.25
CA LEU A 239 -22.61 7.26 8.47
C LEU A 239 -22.16 8.57 9.12
N SER A 240 -22.40 8.73 10.43
CA SER A 240 -22.02 9.94 11.18
C SER A 240 -20.55 9.97 11.60
N SER A 241 -19.82 8.89 11.32
CA SER A 241 -18.45 8.70 11.81
C SER A 241 -18.32 8.91 13.34
N SER A 242 -19.31 8.44 14.11
CA SER A 242 -19.38 8.66 15.56
C SER A 242 -18.21 8.04 16.32
N ASN A 243 -17.43 8.86 17.01
CA ASN A 243 -16.39 8.39 17.92
C ASN A 243 -17.00 7.74 19.16
N VAL A 244 -18.14 8.28 19.63
CA VAL A 244 -18.86 7.75 20.80
C VAL A 244 -19.32 6.32 20.53
N TYR A 245 -19.94 6.06 19.37
CA TYR A 245 -20.36 4.71 18.99
C TYR A 245 -19.18 3.75 18.93
N PHE A 246 -18.21 4.02 18.06
CA PHE A 246 -17.07 3.11 17.84
C PHE A 246 -16.18 2.97 19.06
N GLY A 247 -15.97 4.05 19.82
CA GLY A 247 -15.21 4.00 21.07
C GLY A 247 -15.89 3.11 22.11
N THR A 248 -17.20 3.24 22.28
CA THR A 248 -17.99 2.38 23.17
C THR A 248 -17.93 0.91 22.71
N MET A 249 -18.07 0.64 21.41
CA MET A 249 -17.94 -0.72 20.87
C MET A 249 -16.55 -1.31 21.13
N GLY A 250 -15.50 -0.50 20.97
CA GLY A 250 -14.12 -0.91 21.26
C GLY A 250 -13.88 -1.17 22.73
N GLU A 251 -14.36 -0.28 23.60
CA GLU A 251 -14.15 -0.39 25.06
C GLU A 251 -14.96 -1.53 25.68
N LYS A 252 -16.26 -1.68 25.32
CA LYS A 252 -17.13 -2.66 25.99
C LYS A 252 -17.08 -4.05 25.39
N TYR A 253 -17.05 -4.16 24.06
CA TYR A 253 -17.30 -5.42 23.37
C TYR A 253 -16.07 -6.03 22.69
N LEU A 254 -15.29 -5.22 21.95
CA LEU A 254 -14.14 -5.75 21.24
C LEU A 254 -12.92 -5.88 22.14
N LYS A 255 -12.69 -4.90 23.00
CA LYS A 255 -11.53 -4.86 23.91
C LYS A 255 -10.21 -5.07 23.16
N GLN A 256 -9.09 -5.07 23.88
CA GLN A 256 -7.77 -5.21 23.27
C GLN A 256 -7.61 -6.50 22.47
N GLU A 257 -8.11 -7.62 22.99
CA GLU A 257 -7.90 -8.93 22.37
C GLU A 257 -8.46 -9.01 20.95
N LYS A 258 -9.72 -8.59 20.75
CA LYS A 258 -10.35 -8.63 19.43
C LYS A 258 -9.80 -7.55 18.51
N LEU A 259 -9.48 -6.35 19.03
CA LEU A 259 -8.82 -5.29 18.26
C LEU A 259 -7.43 -5.71 17.78
N GLU A 260 -6.65 -6.41 18.62
CA GLU A 260 -5.35 -6.97 18.25
C GLU A 260 -5.49 -8.08 17.20
N ASN A 261 -6.47 -8.97 17.36
CA ASN A 261 -6.75 -10.02 16.38
C ASN A 261 -7.13 -9.43 15.01
N LEU A 262 -8.00 -8.41 14.99
CA LEU A 262 -8.33 -7.67 13.76
C LEU A 262 -7.08 -7.07 13.12
N ALA A 263 -6.26 -6.37 13.90
CA ALA A 263 -5.02 -5.77 13.42
C ALA A 263 -4.09 -6.83 12.79
N ASP A 264 -3.90 -7.98 13.44
CA ASP A 264 -3.08 -9.07 12.91
C ASP A 264 -3.62 -9.64 11.60
N ARG A 265 -4.95 -9.84 11.51
CA ARG A 265 -5.59 -10.32 10.28
C ARG A 265 -5.44 -9.33 9.13
N PHE A 266 -5.53 -8.03 9.39
CA PHE A 266 -5.31 -6.96 8.40
C PHE A 266 -3.82 -6.61 8.20
N LEU A 267 -2.89 -7.41 8.75
CA LEU A 267 -1.44 -7.21 8.67
C LEU A 267 -0.97 -5.85 9.22
N ILE A 268 -1.73 -5.25 10.14
CA ILE A 268 -1.36 -4.02 10.83
C ILE A 268 -0.34 -4.35 11.92
N GLY A 269 0.72 -3.55 12.01
CA GLY A 269 1.87 -3.84 12.88
C GLY A 269 2.90 -4.77 12.24
N LYS A 270 2.79 -5.04 10.94
CA LYS A 270 3.73 -5.85 10.17
C LYS A 270 4.56 -5.00 9.23
N ASN A 271 5.80 -5.46 8.97
CA ASN A 271 6.63 -4.94 7.89
C ASN A 271 6.41 -5.78 6.65
N LEU A 272 5.84 -5.20 5.62
CA LEU A 272 5.52 -5.88 4.37
C LEU A 272 6.57 -5.53 3.31
N ARG A 273 7.27 -6.54 2.79
CA ARG A 273 8.16 -6.39 1.64
C ARG A 273 7.35 -6.60 0.36
N LEU A 274 7.18 -5.54 -0.41
CA LEU A 274 6.47 -5.53 -1.68
C LEU A 274 7.46 -5.29 -2.81
N ASP A 275 7.04 -5.54 -4.05
CA ASP A 275 7.85 -5.36 -5.25
C ASP A 275 8.13 -3.87 -5.59
N PHE A 276 7.52 -2.95 -4.86
CA PHE A 276 7.74 -1.50 -4.97
C PHE A 276 8.25 -0.86 -3.66
N GLY A 277 8.61 -1.66 -2.68
CA GLY A 277 9.23 -1.19 -1.44
C GLY A 277 8.70 -1.82 -0.17
N THR A 278 9.24 -1.39 0.95
CA THR A 278 8.79 -1.83 2.28
C THR A 278 7.70 -0.90 2.78
N VAL A 279 6.61 -1.48 3.26
CA VAL A 279 5.48 -0.82 3.88
C VAL A 279 5.42 -1.24 5.34
N SER A 280 5.36 -0.29 6.26
CA SER A 280 5.30 -0.54 7.70
C SER A 280 4.08 0.12 8.30
N SER A 281 3.45 -0.57 9.23
CA SER A 281 2.36 -0.04 10.06
C SER A 281 2.60 -0.38 11.51
N THR A 282 1.91 0.27 12.43
CA THR A 282 2.01 -0.06 13.86
C THR A 282 0.64 -0.30 14.47
N PHE A 283 0.57 -1.27 15.37
CA PHE A 283 -0.54 -1.43 16.29
C PHE A 283 -0.09 -1.09 17.72
N TYR A 284 1.17 -1.36 18.03
CA TYR A 284 1.84 -0.98 19.26
C TYR A 284 3.05 -0.10 18.96
N THR A 285 3.26 0.95 19.75
CA THR A 285 4.46 1.79 19.65
C THR A 285 5.71 0.93 19.78
N ASN A 286 6.65 1.11 18.85
CA ASN A 286 7.89 0.35 18.76
C ASN A 286 7.69 -1.18 18.67
N ASN A 287 6.53 -1.63 18.19
CA ASN A 287 6.14 -3.05 18.13
C ASN A 287 6.19 -3.77 19.48
N LYS A 288 6.09 -3.03 20.58
CA LYS A 288 6.11 -3.57 21.93
C LYS A 288 4.69 -3.70 22.47
N LYS A 289 4.24 -4.93 22.67
CA LYS A 289 2.91 -5.21 23.25
C LYS A 289 2.78 -4.57 24.64
N THR A 290 1.71 -3.81 24.82
CA THR A 290 1.32 -3.16 26.09
C THR A 290 -0.12 -3.50 26.40
N LYS A 291 -0.46 -3.55 27.69
CA LYS A 291 -1.87 -3.69 28.12
C LYS A 291 -2.59 -2.35 27.95
N PHE A 292 -3.70 -2.36 27.24
CA PHE A 292 -4.52 -1.17 27.05
C PHE A 292 -5.46 -0.94 28.24
N THR A 293 -5.66 0.31 28.56
CA THR A 293 -6.75 0.78 29.42
C THR A 293 -8.05 0.83 28.60
N ASP A 294 -9.19 1.00 29.26
CA ASP A 294 -10.51 1.10 28.59
C ASP A 294 -10.55 2.24 27.58
N ILE A 295 -10.01 3.40 27.93
CA ILE A 295 -9.96 4.54 27.01
C ILE A 295 -8.99 4.27 25.82
N GLN A 296 -7.93 3.51 26.01
CA GLN A 296 -7.03 3.13 24.90
C GLN A 296 -7.70 2.13 23.95
N ASN A 297 -8.54 1.21 24.47
CA ASN A 297 -9.39 0.37 23.62
C ASN A 297 -10.34 1.22 22.76
N ALA A 298 -11.00 2.22 23.39
CA ALA A 298 -11.87 3.12 22.66
C ALA A 298 -11.13 3.95 21.59
N TRP A 299 -9.96 4.51 21.91
CA TRP A 299 -9.14 5.24 20.93
C TRP A 299 -8.64 4.36 19.80
N THR A 300 -8.22 3.14 20.11
CA THR A 300 -7.79 2.17 19.08
C THR A 300 -8.92 1.87 18.10
N ALA A 301 -10.15 1.66 18.60
CA ALA A 301 -11.31 1.38 17.77
C ALA A 301 -11.69 2.50 16.80
N ILE A 302 -11.29 3.74 17.08
CA ILE A 302 -11.49 4.90 16.21
C ILE A 302 -10.24 5.28 15.38
N GLY A 303 -9.22 4.42 15.39
CA GLY A 303 -7.99 4.63 14.62
C GLY A 303 -7.05 5.67 15.21
N GLN A 304 -7.02 5.76 16.52
CA GLN A 304 -6.08 6.58 17.30
C GLN A 304 -5.21 5.70 18.20
N ASN A 305 -4.76 6.24 19.34
CA ASN A 305 -3.82 5.60 20.25
C ASN A 305 -2.47 5.34 19.54
N GLN A 306 -2.08 4.07 19.41
CA GLN A 306 -0.78 3.67 18.84
C GLN A 306 -0.87 3.19 17.38
N VAL A 307 -2.08 3.14 16.82
CA VAL A 307 -2.30 2.67 15.45
C VAL A 307 -1.80 3.68 14.44
N GLN A 308 -0.92 3.23 13.54
CA GLN A 308 -0.47 4.02 12.40
C GLN A 308 -0.47 3.16 11.14
N LEU A 309 -0.97 3.69 10.04
CA LEU A 309 -1.06 3.05 8.73
C LEU A 309 -0.37 3.88 7.66
N THR A 310 0.22 3.19 6.70
CA THR A 310 0.58 3.83 5.43
C THR A 310 -0.65 3.86 4.51
N ILE A 311 -0.56 4.62 3.42
CA ILE A 311 -1.61 4.64 2.39
C ILE A 311 -1.83 3.24 1.78
N VAL A 312 -0.79 2.43 1.67
CA VAL A 312 -0.89 1.05 1.16
C VAL A 312 -1.70 0.17 2.11
N ASN A 313 -1.48 0.27 3.43
CA ASN A 313 -2.29 -0.48 4.41
C ASN A 313 -3.77 -0.08 4.32
N ALA A 314 -4.06 1.22 4.19
CA ALA A 314 -5.43 1.71 4.01
C ALA A 314 -6.08 1.15 2.73
N ALA A 315 -5.32 1.10 1.62
CA ALA A 315 -5.79 0.49 0.38
C ALA A 315 -6.02 -1.02 0.52
N MET A 316 -5.16 -1.74 1.23
CA MET A 316 -5.33 -3.18 1.50
C MET A 316 -6.59 -3.46 2.31
N ILE A 317 -6.92 -2.61 3.30
CA ILE A 317 -8.17 -2.72 4.06
C ILE A 317 -9.36 -2.57 3.11
N ALA A 318 -9.40 -1.51 2.30
CA ALA A 318 -10.48 -1.27 1.35
C ALA A 318 -10.59 -2.39 0.31
N GLN A 319 -9.45 -2.84 -0.25
CA GLN A 319 -9.35 -3.94 -1.19
C GLN A 319 -9.94 -5.23 -0.61
N THR A 320 -9.61 -5.56 0.64
CA THR A 320 -10.11 -6.76 1.34
C THR A 320 -11.64 -6.76 1.43
N ILE A 321 -12.23 -5.61 1.80
CA ILE A 321 -13.68 -5.47 1.87
C ILE A 321 -14.33 -5.59 0.49
N ALA A 322 -13.71 -5.00 -0.54
CA ALA A 322 -14.19 -5.09 -1.93
C ALA A 322 -14.04 -6.49 -2.54
N ASN A 323 -13.11 -7.31 -2.01
CA ASN A 323 -12.78 -8.66 -2.51
C ASN A 323 -13.28 -9.78 -1.58
N ASP A 324 -14.50 -9.66 -1.08
CA ASP A 324 -15.20 -10.71 -0.32
C ASP A 324 -14.42 -11.23 0.92
N GLY A 325 -13.59 -10.35 1.52
CA GLY A 325 -12.78 -10.67 2.69
C GLY A 325 -11.41 -11.30 2.39
N ILE A 326 -11.06 -11.43 1.12
CA ILE A 326 -9.77 -11.97 0.67
C ILE A 326 -8.80 -10.82 0.42
N MET A 327 -7.72 -10.76 1.21
CA MET A 327 -6.64 -9.80 1.03
C MET A 327 -5.67 -10.28 -0.04
N MET A 328 -5.49 -9.48 -1.08
CA MET A 328 -4.50 -9.72 -2.12
C MET A 328 -3.16 -9.07 -1.76
N LYS A 329 -2.07 -9.68 -2.21
CA LYS A 329 -0.73 -9.08 -2.10
C LYS A 329 -0.62 -7.91 -3.08
N PRO A 330 -0.38 -6.67 -2.59
CA PRO A 330 -0.18 -5.53 -3.49
C PRO A 330 1.07 -5.74 -4.36
N TYR A 331 0.97 -5.36 -5.63
CA TYR A 331 2.12 -5.32 -6.54
C TYR A 331 2.02 -4.13 -7.49
N ALA A 332 3.18 -3.59 -7.88
CA ALA A 332 3.30 -2.52 -8.85
C ALA A 332 4.14 -2.93 -10.07
N VAL A 333 4.97 -3.96 -9.97
CA VAL A 333 5.75 -4.50 -11.08
C VAL A 333 5.01 -5.67 -11.70
N ARG A 334 4.59 -5.52 -12.95
CA ARG A 334 3.88 -6.55 -13.71
C ARG A 334 4.82 -7.55 -14.36
N SER A 335 5.90 -7.04 -14.93
CA SER A 335 6.93 -7.88 -15.55
C SER A 335 8.25 -7.14 -15.70
N ILE A 336 9.33 -7.91 -15.80
CA ILE A 336 10.68 -7.46 -16.14
C ILE A 336 11.12 -8.28 -17.33
N TYR A 337 11.63 -7.64 -18.39
CA TYR A 337 12.02 -8.35 -19.61
C TYR A 337 13.06 -7.59 -20.41
N HIS A 338 13.82 -8.32 -21.21
CA HIS A 338 14.68 -7.85 -22.28
C HIS A 338 14.01 -7.97 -23.65
N GLY A 339 14.51 -7.24 -24.63
CA GLY A 339 13.98 -7.26 -25.99
C GLY A 339 12.69 -6.47 -26.19
N SER A 340 12.11 -6.59 -27.36
CA SER A 340 10.90 -5.87 -27.76
C SER A 340 9.96 -6.74 -28.60
N GLY A 341 8.71 -6.36 -28.72
CA GLY A 341 7.74 -7.04 -29.58
C GLY A 341 7.53 -8.51 -29.15
N GLN A 342 7.76 -9.42 -30.10
CA GLN A 342 7.63 -10.88 -29.87
C GLN A 342 8.91 -11.51 -29.30
N ASP A 343 10.05 -10.82 -29.37
CA ASP A 343 11.36 -11.32 -28.94
C ASP A 343 11.66 -11.02 -27.46
N LYS A 344 10.61 -10.81 -26.66
CA LYS A 344 10.76 -10.54 -25.23
C LYS A 344 11.21 -11.76 -24.47
N THR A 345 12.34 -11.63 -23.79
CA THR A 345 12.82 -12.60 -22.80
C THR A 345 12.47 -12.09 -21.41
N TYR A 346 11.60 -12.81 -20.69
CA TYR A 346 11.12 -12.40 -19.38
C TYR A 346 11.99 -12.93 -18.26
N GLU A 347 12.49 -12.05 -17.41
CA GLU A 347 13.11 -12.39 -16.13
C GLU A 347 12.05 -12.60 -15.05
N MET A 348 10.96 -11.80 -15.07
CA MET A 348 9.88 -11.88 -14.12
C MET A 348 8.51 -11.60 -14.77
N LYS A 349 7.51 -12.35 -14.34
CA LYS A 349 6.08 -12.08 -14.58
C LYS A 349 5.31 -12.26 -13.28
N THR A 350 4.73 -11.17 -12.79
CA THR A 350 3.93 -11.20 -11.57
C THR A 350 2.58 -11.84 -11.83
N LYS A 351 2.21 -12.80 -10.98
CA LYS A 351 0.87 -13.35 -10.89
C LYS A 351 0.19 -12.82 -9.64
N PRO A 352 -1.11 -12.43 -9.69
CA PRO A 352 -1.86 -12.09 -8.50
C PRO A 352 -1.77 -13.18 -7.43
N GLN A 353 -1.53 -12.78 -6.19
CA GLN A 353 -1.39 -13.69 -5.05
C GLN A 353 -2.30 -13.25 -3.92
N GLU A 354 -2.99 -14.20 -3.32
CA GLU A 354 -3.70 -13.98 -2.06
C GLU A 354 -2.69 -13.94 -0.91
N TYR A 355 -2.82 -12.95 -0.02
CA TYR A 355 -2.13 -12.98 1.25
C TYR A 355 -2.84 -13.92 2.22
N LYS A 356 -4.11 -13.68 2.43
CA LYS A 356 -4.95 -14.49 3.32
C LYS A 356 -6.43 -14.11 3.23
N LYS A 357 -7.30 -14.99 3.66
CA LYS A 357 -8.68 -14.66 4.00
C LYS A 357 -8.69 -13.94 5.36
N VAL A 358 -9.20 -12.72 5.39
CA VAL A 358 -9.26 -11.86 6.58
C VAL A 358 -10.58 -12.03 7.31
N THR A 359 -11.68 -12.10 6.57
CA THR A 359 -13.04 -12.26 7.12
C THR A 359 -13.96 -12.99 6.14
N GLU A 360 -15.17 -13.31 6.56
CA GLU A 360 -16.14 -13.98 5.72
C GLU A 360 -16.85 -13.02 4.76
N LYS A 361 -17.23 -13.55 3.60
CA LYS A 361 -17.98 -12.79 2.58
C LYS A 361 -19.25 -12.14 3.15
N ALA A 362 -19.99 -12.85 4.00
CA ALA A 362 -21.21 -12.33 4.61
C ALA A 362 -20.96 -11.04 5.42
N VAL A 363 -19.80 -10.94 6.10
CA VAL A 363 -19.39 -9.75 6.84
C VAL A 363 -19.08 -8.59 5.88
N THR A 364 -18.33 -8.86 4.81
CA THR A 364 -18.00 -7.82 3.83
C THR A 364 -19.20 -7.37 3.02
N ASP A 365 -20.17 -8.26 2.72
CA ASP A 365 -21.42 -7.89 2.05
C ASP A 365 -22.21 -6.85 2.86
N LYS A 366 -22.39 -7.10 4.17
CA LYS A 366 -23.03 -6.15 5.09
C LYS A 366 -22.27 -4.81 5.15
N LEU A 367 -20.94 -4.89 5.31
CA LEU A 367 -20.13 -3.69 5.42
C LEU A 367 -20.12 -2.87 4.11
N ARG A 368 -20.06 -3.51 2.94
CA ARG A 368 -20.19 -2.83 1.64
C ARG A 368 -21.51 -2.09 1.50
N GLN A 369 -22.61 -2.68 1.96
CA GLN A 369 -23.93 -1.99 1.95
C GLN A 369 -23.90 -0.72 2.82
N ILE A 370 -23.32 -0.78 4.02
CA ILE A 370 -23.15 0.36 4.92
C ILE A 370 -22.26 1.43 4.26
N MET A 371 -21.12 1.04 3.71
CA MET A 371 -20.19 1.94 3.04
C MET A 371 -20.83 2.60 1.82
N LYS A 372 -21.57 1.84 1.01
CA LYS A 372 -22.28 2.36 -0.17
C LYS A 372 -23.32 3.41 0.24
N SER A 373 -24.18 3.11 1.20
CA SER A 373 -25.19 4.06 1.71
C SER A 373 -24.54 5.34 2.26
N THR A 374 -23.40 5.21 2.93
CA THR A 374 -22.62 6.34 3.43
C THR A 374 -22.06 7.18 2.28
N GLY A 375 -21.47 6.53 1.27
CA GLY A 375 -20.95 7.21 0.07
C GLY A 375 -22.03 7.96 -0.71
N GLU A 376 -23.21 7.36 -0.89
CA GLU A 376 -24.36 7.98 -1.55
C GLU A 376 -24.86 9.21 -0.78
N HIS A 377 -24.93 9.13 0.55
CA HIS A 377 -25.32 10.25 1.40
C HIS A 377 -24.39 11.45 1.24
N TYR A 378 -23.07 11.25 1.37
CA TYR A 378 -22.10 12.33 1.24
C TYR A 378 -22.01 12.88 -0.18
N THR A 379 -22.13 12.01 -1.18
CA THR A 379 -22.16 12.45 -2.59
C THR A 379 -23.32 13.40 -2.86
N LYS A 380 -24.51 13.05 -2.35
CA LYS A 380 -25.69 13.90 -2.48
C LYS A 380 -25.51 15.26 -1.81
N GLN A 381 -24.88 15.29 -0.63
CA GLN A 381 -24.57 16.54 0.07
C GLN A 381 -23.57 17.42 -0.70
N LEU A 382 -22.52 16.83 -1.28
CA LEU A 382 -21.44 17.57 -1.92
C LEU A 382 -21.80 18.05 -3.35
N THR A 383 -22.57 17.27 -4.08
CA THR A 383 -22.79 17.50 -5.51
C THR A 383 -24.24 17.87 -5.89
N GLY A 384 -25.18 17.67 -4.96
CA GLY A 384 -26.61 17.74 -5.25
C GLY A 384 -27.10 16.67 -6.22
N LYS A 385 -26.24 15.73 -6.62
CA LYS A 385 -26.52 14.67 -7.63
C LYS A 385 -26.16 13.30 -7.07
N ASN A 386 -26.95 12.29 -7.40
CA ASN A 386 -26.67 10.88 -7.09
C ASN A 386 -25.66 10.27 -8.09
N THR A 387 -24.51 10.90 -8.29
CA THR A 387 -23.62 10.62 -9.43
C THR A 387 -22.42 9.74 -9.14
N ILE A 388 -22.16 9.36 -7.89
CA ILE A 388 -21.11 8.38 -7.59
C ILE A 388 -21.78 7.04 -7.35
N LYS A 389 -21.66 6.14 -8.31
CA LYS A 389 -21.86 4.72 -8.05
C LYS A 389 -20.62 4.26 -7.27
N ALA A 390 -20.65 4.40 -5.94
CA ALA A 390 -19.70 3.71 -5.09
C ALA A 390 -20.01 2.22 -5.21
N GLY A 391 -19.14 1.50 -5.90
CA GLY A 391 -19.18 0.06 -6.02
C GLY A 391 -17.93 -0.51 -5.37
#